data_37beb8159329b7ab4b64fb2c07920f92
#
_entry.id   37beb8159329b7ab4b64fb2c07920f92
#
_cell.length_a   1.000
_cell.length_b   1.000
_cell.length_c   1.000
_cell.angle_alpha   90.00
_cell.angle_beta   90.00
_cell.angle_gamma   90.00
#
_symmetry.space_group_name_H-M   'P 1'
#
loop_
_entity.id
_entity.type
_entity.pdbx_description
1 polymer ?
#
loop_
_entity_poly.entity_id
_entity_poly.type
_entity_poly.pdbx_seq_one_letter_code
_entity_poly.pdbx_strand_id
1 'polypeptide(L)'
;MIYYDYYADVPAGAVEELVRSAKLARLVTVGEGVPHLGLFPFTHGDGFFELHLNRRDEQLADLRARSSCLLEIDEVLSTIPSEWIHPENASFATAYHKTVAFECIATLDDDVDALARQQERLLARYQPGIAHRQLAADDAMYASMLKVLVAVRLEVRATKVKFKLGQNRDLETRAKVVGLLRERGGDRDAQTADALQWTIDLGWTTAGRR
;
A
#
# COMPACT_ATOMS: atom_id res chain seq x y z
N MET A 1 -2.61 12.51 -9.32
CA MET A 1 -2.90 11.25 -10.05
C MET A 1 -4.32 11.34 -10.57
N ILE A 2 -4.57 11.00 -11.85
CA ILE A 2 -5.93 10.95 -12.38
C ILE A 2 -6.56 9.63 -11.96
N TYR A 3 -7.66 9.69 -11.24
CA TYR A 3 -8.50 8.55 -10.89
C TYR A 3 -9.64 8.46 -11.90
N TYR A 4 -9.51 7.56 -12.87
CA TYR A 4 -10.63 7.23 -13.74
C TYR A 4 -11.50 6.17 -13.02
N ASP A 5 -12.81 6.31 -13.10
CA ASP A 5 -13.76 5.38 -12.46
C ASP A 5 -13.50 3.90 -12.82
N TYR A 6 -13.10 3.67 -14.07
CA TYR A 6 -12.77 2.32 -14.53
C TYR A 6 -11.50 1.70 -13.92
N TYR A 7 -10.69 2.46 -13.18
CA TYR A 7 -9.59 1.94 -12.37
C TYR A 7 -9.91 1.92 -10.88
N ALA A 8 -10.96 2.63 -10.47
CA ALA A 8 -11.37 2.76 -9.08
C ALA A 8 -12.45 1.75 -8.67
N ASP A 9 -13.26 1.29 -9.64
CA ASP A 9 -14.30 0.27 -9.43
C ASP A 9 -13.64 -1.13 -9.34
N VAL A 10 -13.09 -1.45 -8.16
CA VAL A 10 -12.36 -2.71 -7.91
C VAL A 10 -13.28 -3.75 -7.26
N PRO A 11 -13.02 -5.05 -7.51
CA PRO A 11 -13.78 -6.12 -6.85
C PRO A 11 -13.72 -6.04 -5.32
N ALA A 12 -14.81 -6.47 -4.68
CA ALA A 12 -14.87 -6.56 -3.22
C ALA A 12 -13.72 -7.39 -2.66
N GLY A 13 -13.10 -6.92 -1.58
CA GLY A 13 -11.95 -7.57 -0.94
C GLY A 13 -10.60 -7.31 -1.60
N ALA A 14 -10.55 -6.69 -2.79
CA ALA A 14 -9.28 -6.46 -3.50
C ALA A 14 -8.35 -5.47 -2.79
N VAL A 15 -8.93 -4.46 -2.14
CA VAL A 15 -8.16 -3.49 -1.33
C VAL A 15 -7.60 -4.16 -0.08
N GLU A 16 -8.41 -4.93 0.62
CA GLU A 16 -8.02 -5.68 1.82
C GLU A 16 -6.90 -6.67 1.52
N GLU A 17 -6.96 -7.33 0.35
CA GLU A 17 -5.90 -8.24 -0.10
C GLU A 17 -4.58 -7.50 -0.32
N LEU A 18 -4.61 -6.35 -0.99
CA LEU A 18 -3.43 -5.52 -1.20
C LEU A 18 -2.84 -5.05 0.14
N VAL A 19 -3.68 -4.57 1.07
CA VAL A 19 -3.25 -4.14 2.41
C VAL A 19 -2.63 -5.29 3.21
N ARG A 20 -3.23 -6.48 3.12
CA ARG A 20 -2.76 -7.68 3.83
C ARG A 20 -1.40 -8.15 3.31
N SER A 21 -1.20 -8.13 1.99
CA SER A 21 0.02 -8.59 1.33
C SER A 21 1.18 -7.60 1.44
N ALA A 22 0.87 -6.30 1.58
CA ALA A 22 1.87 -5.24 1.65
C ALA A 22 2.77 -5.37 2.88
N LYS A 23 4.07 -5.13 2.69
CA LYS A 23 5.06 -5.16 3.77
C LYS A 23 5.30 -3.80 4.41
N LEU A 24 5.16 -2.74 3.64
CA LEU A 24 5.37 -1.37 4.09
C LEU A 24 4.25 -0.49 3.52
N ALA A 25 3.98 0.61 4.21
CA ALA A 25 3.12 1.68 3.72
C ALA A 25 3.90 3.00 3.69
N ARG A 26 3.55 3.88 2.75
CA ARG A 26 4.10 5.24 2.68
C ARG A 26 3.21 6.18 3.47
N LEU A 27 3.77 6.76 4.52
CA LEU A 27 3.15 7.87 5.23
C LEU A 27 3.60 9.18 4.60
N VAL A 28 2.64 10.02 4.23
CA VAL A 28 2.89 11.38 3.73
C VAL A 28 2.25 12.37 4.70
N THR A 29 3.07 13.27 5.23
CA THR A 29 2.67 14.39 6.08
C THR A 29 3.06 15.70 5.40
N VAL A 30 2.57 16.83 5.90
CA VAL A 30 2.93 18.14 5.37
C VAL A 30 3.21 19.08 6.54
N GLY A 31 4.48 19.47 6.68
CA GLY A 31 4.96 20.46 7.64
C GLY A 31 5.38 21.75 6.95
N GLU A 32 4.87 22.91 7.39
CA GLU A 32 5.19 24.24 6.86
C GLU A 32 5.08 24.34 5.32
N GLY A 33 4.19 23.53 4.70
CA GLY A 33 3.99 23.47 3.25
C GLY A 33 4.93 22.52 2.51
N VAL A 34 5.86 21.86 3.19
CA VAL A 34 6.75 20.84 2.61
C VAL A 34 6.21 19.45 2.90
N PRO A 35 6.02 18.59 1.89
CA PRO A 35 5.64 17.20 2.12
C PRO A 35 6.85 16.37 2.58
N HIS A 36 6.65 15.59 3.65
CA HIS A 36 7.58 14.56 4.11
C HIS A 36 7.02 13.18 3.82
N LEU A 37 7.87 12.26 3.41
CA LEU A 37 7.49 10.90 3.03
C LEU A 37 8.40 9.88 3.71
N GLY A 38 7.80 8.91 4.40
CA GLY A 38 8.50 7.78 5.01
C GLY A 38 7.85 6.45 4.66
N LEU A 39 8.64 5.37 4.72
CA LEU A 39 8.18 3.98 4.56
C LEU A 39 8.19 3.29 5.92
N PHE A 40 7.05 2.76 6.33
CA PHE A 40 6.88 2.18 7.65
C PHE A 40 6.25 0.79 7.60
N PRO A 41 6.74 -0.15 8.44
CA PRO A 41 5.97 -1.32 8.80
C PRO A 41 4.70 -0.88 9.54
N PHE A 42 3.61 -1.60 9.33
CA PHE A 42 2.31 -1.24 9.89
C PHE A 42 1.49 -2.47 10.29
N THR A 43 0.54 -2.27 11.19
CA THR A 43 -0.61 -3.16 11.37
C THR A 43 -1.87 -2.45 10.95
N HIS A 44 -2.94 -3.19 10.71
CA HIS A 44 -4.24 -2.63 10.34
C HIS A 44 -5.38 -3.39 11.02
N GLY A 45 -6.48 -2.70 11.19
CA GLY A 45 -7.76 -3.25 11.60
C GLY A 45 -8.87 -2.62 10.77
N ASP A 46 -10.11 -2.79 11.22
CA ASP A 46 -11.25 -2.20 10.54
C ASP A 46 -11.22 -0.67 10.65
N GLY A 47 -10.98 -0.01 9.51
CA GLY A 47 -10.94 1.43 9.40
C GLY A 47 -9.71 2.14 9.99
N PHE A 48 -8.64 1.43 10.34
CA PHE A 48 -7.44 2.06 10.87
C PHE A 48 -6.14 1.34 10.52
N PHE A 49 -5.04 2.09 10.63
CA PHE A 49 -3.68 1.57 10.60
C PHE A 49 -2.93 1.97 11.87
N GLU A 50 -1.94 1.18 12.26
CA GLU A 50 -1.02 1.50 13.33
C GLU A 50 0.42 1.38 12.85
N LEU A 51 1.25 2.35 13.23
CA LEU A 51 2.68 2.38 13.02
C LEU A 51 3.35 3.15 14.17
N HIS A 52 4.66 3.24 14.19
CA HIS A 52 5.38 4.07 15.14
C HIS A 52 6.34 5.01 14.43
N LEU A 53 6.59 6.15 15.05
CA LEU A 53 7.59 7.12 14.62
C LEU A 53 8.65 7.31 15.70
N ASN A 54 9.87 7.63 15.29
CA ASN A 54 10.89 8.10 16.22
C ASN A 54 10.53 9.53 16.69
N ARG A 55 10.81 9.87 17.95
CA ARG A 55 10.56 11.21 18.50
C ARG A 55 11.29 12.34 17.76
N ARG A 56 12.34 12.00 16.99
CA ARG A 56 13.11 12.95 16.17
C ARG A 56 12.66 12.98 14.70
N ASP A 57 11.65 12.19 14.35
CA ASP A 57 11.13 12.16 12.99
C ASP A 57 10.38 13.46 12.69
N GLU A 58 10.67 14.09 11.55
CA GLU A 58 10.01 15.32 11.11
C GLU A 58 8.50 15.11 10.91
N GLN A 59 8.10 13.91 10.45
CA GLN A 59 6.68 13.57 10.29
C GLN A 59 5.93 13.56 11.62
N LEU A 60 6.59 13.28 12.75
CA LEU A 60 5.96 13.38 14.05
C LEU A 60 5.65 14.85 14.42
N ALA A 61 6.54 15.78 14.09
CA ALA A 61 6.30 17.21 14.27
C ALA A 61 5.12 17.68 13.40
N ASP A 62 5.07 17.23 12.14
CA ASP A 62 3.96 17.53 11.23
C ASP A 62 2.62 17.07 11.79
N LEU A 63 2.57 15.80 12.26
CA LEU A 63 1.33 15.20 12.80
C LEU A 63 0.87 15.88 14.09
N ARG A 64 1.79 16.41 14.90
CA ARG A 64 1.46 17.24 16.07
C ARG A 64 0.86 18.58 15.69
N ALA A 65 1.35 19.19 14.61
CA ALA A 65 0.84 20.45 14.09
C ALA A 65 -0.49 20.26 13.33
N ARG A 66 -0.60 19.15 12.58
CA ARG A 66 -1.76 18.81 11.77
C ARG A 66 -1.94 17.29 11.75
N SER A 67 -3.02 16.79 12.32
CA SER A 67 -3.30 15.36 12.39
C SER A 67 -3.70 14.71 11.05
N SER A 68 -4.05 15.50 10.03
CA SER A 68 -4.41 14.95 8.71
C SER A 68 -3.17 14.53 7.92
N CYS A 69 -3.20 13.32 7.37
CA CYS A 69 -2.13 12.73 6.59
C CYS A 69 -2.66 11.81 5.50
N LEU A 70 -1.78 11.33 4.66
CA LEU A 70 -2.07 10.31 3.65
C LEU A 70 -1.24 9.06 3.95
N LEU A 71 -1.87 7.90 3.95
CA LEU A 71 -1.17 6.61 3.93
C LEU A 71 -1.39 5.97 2.56
N GLU A 72 -0.31 5.56 1.92
CA GLU A 72 -0.37 4.94 0.60
C GLU A 72 0.24 3.55 0.64
N ILE A 73 -0.44 2.61 -0.05
CA ILE A 73 0.01 1.24 -0.27
C ILE A 73 -0.07 0.95 -1.75
N ASP A 74 1.01 0.43 -2.32
CA ASP A 74 1.07 0.07 -3.73
C ASP A 74 1.68 -1.31 -3.98
N GLU A 75 1.36 -1.84 -5.13
CA GLU A 75 2.04 -2.96 -5.76
C GLU A 75 2.47 -2.52 -7.15
N VAL A 76 3.77 -2.30 -7.31
CA VAL A 76 4.36 -2.02 -8.62
C VAL A 76 4.50 -3.33 -9.39
N LEU A 77 3.92 -3.37 -10.58
CA LEU A 77 3.96 -4.48 -11.52
C LEU A 77 4.85 -4.13 -12.72
N SER A 78 4.82 -4.95 -13.76
CA SER A 78 5.64 -4.76 -14.97
C SER A 78 5.12 -3.65 -15.88
N THR A 79 6.02 -3.19 -16.75
CA THR A 79 5.70 -2.38 -17.93
C THR A 79 5.65 -3.25 -19.18
N ILE A 80 4.85 -2.84 -20.15
CA ILE A 80 4.81 -3.47 -21.47
C ILE A 80 5.10 -2.44 -22.58
N PRO A 81 5.77 -2.86 -23.67
CA PRO A 81 5.94 -2.03 -24.84
C PRO A 81 4.63 -1.91 -25.63
N SER A 82 4.50 -0.84 -26.40
CA SER A 82 3.29 -0.55 -27.17
C SER A 82 2.98 -1.61 -28.24
N GLU A 83 4.01 -2.20 -28.83
CA GLU A 83 3.88 -3.17 -29.93
C GLU A 83 3.13 -4.44 -29.53
N TRP A 84 3.06 -4.76 -28.24
CA TRP A 84 2.26 -5.87 -27.75
C TRP A 84 0.77 -5.65 -27.94
N ILE A 85 0.34 -4.40 -28.02
CA ILE A 85 -1.06 -3.99 -28.20
C ILE A 85 -1.28 -3.41 -29.62
N HIS A 86 -0.39 -2.53 -30.06
CA HIS A 86 -0.52 -1.87 -31.36
C HIS A 86 0.87 -1.63 -31.99
N PRO A 87 1.11 -2.11 -33.22
CA PRO A 87 2.45 -2.12 -33.82
C PRO A 87 3.05 -0.73 -34.06
N GLU A 88 2.22 0.29 -34.28
CA GLU A 88 2.68 1.61 -34.70
C GLU A 88 2.39 2.71 -33.66
N ASN A 89 1.50 2.46 -32.71
CA ASN A 89 1.05 3.51 -31.76
C ASN A 89 1.73 3.38 -30.41
N ALA A 90 2.77 4.17 -30.19
CA ALA A 90 3.55 4.19 -28.95
C ALA A 90 2.74 4.55 -27.69
N SER A 91 1.56 5.16 -27.81
CA SER A 91 0.72 5.50 -26.65
C SER A 91 0.15 4.29 -25.91
N PHE A 92 0.28 3.09 -26.48
CA PHE A 92 -0.13 1.84 -25.85
C PHE A 92 0.92 1.25 -24.89
N ALA A 93 2.15 1.77 -24.88
CA ALA A 93 3.10 1.43 -23.82
C ALA A 93 2.50 1.79 -22.46
N THR A 94 2.60 0.88 -21.49
CA THR A 94 1.96 1.10 -20.19
C THR A 94 2.68 0.41 -19.05
N ALA A 95 2.45 0.92 -17.82
CA ALA A 95 2.81 0.28 -16.57
C ALA A 95 1.56 -0.23 -15.87
N TYR A 96 1.63 -1.45 -15.34
CA TYR A 96 0.62 -2.02 -14.48
C TYR A 96 0.96 -1.79 -13.01
N HIS A 97 -0.04 -1.53 -12.20
CA HIS A 97 0.13 -1.31 -10.77
C HIS A 97 -1.21 -1.37 -10.04
N LYS A 98 -1.16 -1.61 -8.74
CA LYS A 98 -2.25 -1.39 -7.81
C LYS A 98 -1.81 -0.30 -6.84
N THR A 99 -2.66 0.68 -6.56
CA THR A 99 -2.38 1.76 -5.61
C THR A 99 -3.65 2.07 -4.83
N VAL A 100 -3.51 2.19 -3.53
CA VAL A 100 -4.58 2.67 -2.63
C VAL A 100 -4.02 3.78 -1.77
N ALA A 101 -4.71 4.90 -1.74
CA ALA A 101 -4.39 6.05 -0.89
C ALA A 101 -5.51 6.24 0.14
N PHE A 102 -5.15 6.25 1.41
CA PHE A 102 -6.03 6.45 2.54
C PHE A 102 -5.83 7.86 3.11
N GLU A 103 -6.87 8.68 3.06
CA GLU A 103 -6.89 9.95 3.78
C GLU A 103 -7.17 9.65 5.25
N CYS A 104 -6.25 10.01 6.13
CA CYS A 104 -6.28 9.61 7.53
C CYS A 104 -6.23 10.81 8.48
N ILE A 105 -6.73 10.56 9.70
CA ILE A 105 -6.50 11.41 10.87
C ILE A 105 -5.64 10.62 11.85
N ALA A 106 -4.50 11.19 12.23
CA ALA A 106 -3.57 10.59 13.15
C ALA A 106 -3.91 10.92 14.60
N THR A 107 -3.81 9.92 15.47
CA THR A 107 -3.75 10.06 16.92
C THR A 107 -2.38 9.58 17.37
N LEU A 108 -1.71 10.39 18.17
CA LEU A 108 -0.39 10.10 18.73
C LEU A 108 -0.55 9.67 20.19
N ASP A 109 0.13 8.59 20.56
CA ASP A 109 0.13 8.10 21.93
C ASP A 109 1.58 8.00 22.45
N ASP A 110 1.86 8.78 23.47
CA ASP A 110 3.16 8.83 24.14
C ASP A 110 3.27 7.82 25.30
N ASP A 111 2.17 7.07 25.60
CA ASP A 111 2.15 6.01 26.63
C ASP A 111 3.02 4.83 26.19
N VAL A 112 4.02 4.51 27.03
CA VAL A 112 5.02 3.49 26.71
C VAL A 112 4.42 2.08 26.73
N ASP A 113 3.42 1.82 27.57
CA ASP A 113 2.74 0.54 27.61
C ASP A 113 1.82 0.35 26.41
N ALA A 114 1.13 1.40 25.95
CA ALA A 114 0.38 1.38 24.71
C ALA A 114 1.29 1.10 23.51
N LEU A 115 2.44 1.75 23.46
CA LEU A 115 3.47 1.53 22.45
C LEU A 115 3.98 0.08 22.50
N ALA A 116 4.31 -0.47 23.68
CA ALA A 116 4.76 -1.84 23.80
C ALA A 116 3.73 -2.84 23.23
N ARG A 117 2.45 -2.65 23.56
CA ARG A 117 1.35 -3.45 22.99
C ARG A 117 1.23 -3.30 21.46
N GLN A 118 1.46 -2.11 20.91
CA GLN A 118 1.47 -1.88 19.46
C GLN A 118 2.65 -2.61 18.81
N GLN A 119 3.84 -2.56 19.40
CA GLN A 119 5.03 -3.28 18.91
C GLN A 119 4.81 -4.79 18.90
N GLU A 120 4.15 -5.36 19.92
CA GLU A 120 3.78 -6.78 19.94
C GLU A 120 2.89 -7.16 18.74
N ARG A 121 1.93 -6.30 18.37
CA ARG A 121 1.10 -6.53 17.17
C ARG A 121 1.92 -6.47 15.89
N LEU A 122 2.88 -5.54 15.80
CA LEU A 122 3.81 -5.48 14.67
C LEU A 122 4.67 -6.74 14.58
N LEU A 123 5.25 -7.20 15.67
CA LEU A 123 6.05 -8.42 15.70
C LEU A 123 5.22 -9.64 15.29
N ALA A 124 4.00 -9.77 15.78
CA ALA A 124 3.10 -10.86 15.39
C ALA A 124 2.83 -10.89 13.87
N ARG A 125 2.77 -9.73 13.22
CA ARG A 125 2.61 -9.62 11.76
C ARG A 125 3.89 -9.96 10.99
N TYR A 126 5.05 -9.47 11.44
CA TYR A 126 6.29 -9.53 10.65
C TYR A 126 7.20 -10.70 11.03
N GLN A 127 7.00 -11.31 12.20
CA GLN A 127 7.77 -12.44 12.70
C GLN A 127 6.85 -13.53 13.31
N PRO A 128 5.85 -14.02 12.55
CA PRO A 128 4.91 -14.98 13.08
C PRO A 128 5.65 -16.25 13.53
N GLY A 129 5.36 -16.70 14.77
CA GLY A 129 5.95 -17.92 15.34
C GLY A 129 7.39 -17.78 15.84
N ILE A 130 8.01 -16.62 15.77
CA ILE A 130 9.33 -16.39 16.38
C ILE A 130 9.14 -16.00 17.83
N ALA A 131 9.66 -16.85 18.73
CA ALA A 131 9.64 -16.58 20.15
C ALA A 131 10.56 -15.40 20.51
N HIS A 132 10.06 -14.47 21.30
CA HIS A 132 10.82 -13.37 21.86
C HIS A 132 10.35 -13.09 23.28
N ARG A 133 11.15 -12.37 24.05
CA ARG A 133 10.77 -11.87 25.35
C ARG A 133 9.70 -10.78 25.15
N GLN A 134 8.59 -10.86 25.88
CA GLN A 134 7.51 -9.88 25.77
C GLN A 134 8.00 -8.46 26.00
N LEU A 135 7.57 -7.53 25.15
CA LEU A 135 7.91 -6.11 25.29
C LEU A 135 7.14 -5.52 26.49
N ALA A 136 7.89 -4.97 27.43
CA ALA A 136 7.35 -4.26 28.59
C ALA A 136 8.12 -2.97 28.82
N ALA A 137 7.42 -1.93 29.27
CA ALA A 137 7.99 -0.60 29.45
C ALA A 137 9.07 -0.58 30.55
N ASP A 138 8.96 -1.43 31.55
CA ASP A 138 9.87 -1.57 32.69
C ASP A 138 11.00 -2.58 32.44
N ASP A 139 10.97 -3.31 31.31
CA ASP A 139 12.04 -4.23 30.95
C ASP A 139 13.26 -3.46 30.45
N ALA A 140 14.39 -3.61 31.16
CA ALA A 140 15.66 -2.94 30.85
C ALA A 140 16.14 -3.20 29.40
N MET A 141 15.78 -4.35 28.81
CA MET A 141 16.12 -4.68 27.42
C MET A 141 15.45 -3.75 26.42
N TYR A 142 14.21 -3.34 26.67
CA TYR A 142 13.37 -2.59 25.72
C TYR A 142 13.17 -1.12 26.10
N ALA A 143 13.34 -0.78 27.37
CA ALA A 143 13.02 0.54 27.90
C ALA A 143 13.67 1.71 27.14
N SER A 144 14.93 1.56 26.71
CA SER A 144 15.64 2.60 25.96
C SER A 144 15.08 2.81 24.54
N MET A 145 14.70 1.72 23.88
CA MET A 145 14.10 1.75 22.56
C MET A 145 12.67 2.32 22.60
N LEU A 146 11.85 1.85 23.52
CA LEU A 146 10.47 2.33 23.66
C LEU A 146 10.41 3.83 23.97
N LYS A 147 11.32 4.37 24.78
CA LYS A 147 11.36 5.80 25.11
C LYS A 147 11.59 6.74 23.91
N VAL A 148 12.20 6.28 22.83
CA VAL A 148 12.48 7.10 21.64
C VAL A 148 11.41 6.99 20.55
N LEU A 149 10.38 6.20 20.78
CA LEU A 149 9.28 5.99 19.84
C LEU A 149 7.98 6.64 20.34
N VAL A 150 7.07 6.84 19.43
CA VAL A 150 5.68 7.29 19.65
C VAL A 150 4.76 6.38 18.85
N ALA A 151 3.71 5.87 19.48
CA ALA A 151 2.68 5.12 18.79
C ALA A 151 1.81 6.06 17.95
N VAL A 152 1.53 5.66 16.70
CA VAL A 152 0.69 6.41 15.79
C VAL A 152 -0.46 5.52 15.34
N ARG A 153 -1.68 5.99 15.53
CA ARG A 153 -2.90 5.39 15.00
C ARG A 153 -3.49 6.30 13.94
N LEU A 154 -3.75 5.77 12.77
CA LEU A 154 -4.28 6.47 11.61
C LEU A 154 -5.71 5.99 11.35
N GLU A 155 -6.70 6.80 11.64
CA GLU A 155 -8.11 6.51 11.33
C GLU A 155 -8.42 6.90 9.90
N VAL A 156 -8.91 5.97 9.09
CA VAL A 156 -9.28 6.19 7.69
C VAL A 156 -10.56 7.01 7.59
N ARG A 157 -10.51 8.09 6.81
CA ARG A 157 -11.66 8.97 6.51
C ARG A 157 -12.16 8.80 5.09
N ALA A 158 -11.25 8.57 4.16
CA ALA A 158 -11.57 8.30 2.77
C ALA A 158 -10.53 7.39 2.13
N THR A 159 -10.95 6.66 1.11
CA THR A 159 -10.07 5.74 0.36
C THR A 159 -10.17 6.06 -1.12
N LYS A 160 -9.02 6.19 -1.77
CA LYS A 160 -8.90 6.35 -3.22
C LYS A 160 -8.15 5.15 -3.78
N VAL A 161 -8.76 4.49 -4.75
CA VAL A 161 -8.23 3.24 -5.34
C VAL A 161 -7.89 3.46 -6.79
N LYS A 162 -6.77 2.87 -7.24
CA LYS A 162 -6.41 2.80 -8.64
C LYS A 162 -5.69 1.49 -8.93
N PHE A 163 -6.42 0.52 -9.48
CA PHE A 163 -5.84 -0.72 -10.00
C PHE A 163 -5.78 -0.64 -11.51
N LYS A 164 -4.60 -0.45 -12.06
CA LYS A 164 -4.36 -0.41 -13.50
C LYS A 164 -3.87 -1.77 -13.98
N LEU A 165 -4.81 -2.64 -14.35
CA LEU A 165 -4.59 -4.04 -14.70
C LEU A 165 -5.13 -4.40 -16.10
N GLY A 166 -5.19 -3.41 -16.99
CA GLY A 166 -5.66 -3.64 -18.37
C GLY A 166 -7.17 -3.84 -18.53
N GLN A 167 -7.98 -3.66 -17.48
CA GLN A 167 -9.43 -3.86 -17.50
C GLN A 167 -10.18 -2.95 -18.50
N ASN A 168 -9.52 -1.92 -18.99
CA ASN A 168 -10.01 -1.06 -20.07
C ASN A 168 -9.74 -1.63 -21.49
N ARG A 169 -9.14 -2.80 -21.58
CA ARG A 169 -8.90 -3.54 -22.81
C ARG A 169 -9.86 -4.73 -22.90
N ASP A 170 -10.11 -5.19 -24.12
CA ASP A 170 -10.86 -6.42 -24.33
C ASP A 170 -10.14 -7.66 -23.78
N LEU A 171 -10.86 -8.75 -23.65
CA LEU A 171 -10.34 -9.99 -23.08
C LEU A 171 -9.22 -10.60 -23.93
N GLU A 172 -9.33 -10.52 -25.26
CA GLU A 172 -8.34 -11.07 -26.18
C GLU A 172 -6.99 -10.35 -26.03
N THR A 173 -7.02 -9.02 -26.03
CA THR A 173 -5.81 -8.19 -25.80
C THR A 173 -5.16 -8.51 -24.46
N ARG A 174 -5.95 -8.66 -23.40
CA ARG A 174 -5.41 -9.02 -22.07
C ARG A 174 -4.81 -10.42 -22.04
N ALA A 175 -5.47 -11.39 -22.63
CA ALA A 175 -4.96 -12.77 -22.72
C ALA A 175 -3.66 -12.85 -23.52
N LYS A 176 -3.56 -12.10 -24.63
CA LYS A 176 -2.31 -11.94 -25.38
C LYS A 176 -1.18 -11.37 -24.52
N VAL A 177 -1.46 -10.30 -23.78
CA VAL A 177 -0.44 -9.67 -22.89
C VAL A 177 0.00 -10.64 -21.79
N VAL A 178 -0.91 -11.41 -21.20
CA VAL A 178 -0.59 -12.47 -20.22
C VAL A 178 0.39 -13.48 -20.81
N GLY A 179 0.15 -13.95 -22.03
CA GLY A 179 1.05 -14.87 -22.73
C GLY A 179 2.44 -14.27 -22.93
N LEU A 180 2.51 -13.04 -23.46
CA LEU A 180 3.77 -12.34 -23.72
C LEU A 180 4.57 -12.02 -22.44
N LEU A 181 3.91 -11.69 -21.33
CA LEU A 181 4.57 -11.52 -20.03
C LEU A 181 5.21 -12.85 -19.56
N ARG A 182 4.47 -13.95 -19.65
CA ARG A 182 4.98 -15.28 -19.28
C ARG A 182 6.16 -15.71 -20.16
N GLU A 183 6.10 -15.40 -21.46
CA GLU A 183 7.19 -15.68 -22.40
C GLU A 183 8.43 -14.83 -22.12
N ARG A 184 8.26 -13.51 -21.84
CA ARG A 184 9.38 -12.61 -21.54
C ARG A 184 10.09 -12.98 -20.25
N GLY A 185 9.35 -13.38 -19.21
CA GLY A 185 9.90 -13.86 -17.94
C GLY A 185 10.80 -12.85 -17.21
N GLY A 186 10.56 -11.56 -17.41
CA GLY A 186 11.28 -10.48 -16.72
C GLY A 186 10.86 -10.29 -15.27
N ASP A 187 11.49 -9.32 -14.60
CA ASP A 187 11.14 -8.98 -13.22
C ASP A 187 9.66 -8.60 -13.12
N ARG A 188 8.95 -9.21 -12.16
CA ARG A 188 7.51 -9.06 -11.90
C ARG A 188 6.56 -9.43 -13.04
N ASP A 189 7.06 -10.04 -14.12
CA ASP A 189 6.21 -10.45 -15.24
C ASP A 189 5.22 -11.54 -14.83
N ALA A 190 5.66 -12.51 -14.04
CA ALA A 190 4.78 -13.56 -13.52
C ALA A 190 3.65 -12.97 -12.67
N GLN A 191 3.98 -12.09 -11.71
CA GLN A 191 2.98 -11.42 -10.86
C GLN A 191 2.02 -10.55 -11.68
N THR A 192 2.54 -9.88 -12.71
CA THR A 192 1.74 -9.07 -13.62
C THR A 192 0.78 -9.92 -14.44
N ALA A 193 1.28 -11.02 -14.99
CA ALA A 193 0.47 -11.98 -15.75
C ALA A 193 -0.66 -12.55 -14.88
N ASP A 194 -0.35 -12.92 -13.63
CA ASP A 194 -1.36 -13.43 -12.69
C ASP A 194 -2.39 -12.36 -12.31
N ALA A 195 -1.96 -11.11 -12.10
CA ALA A 195 -2.88 -10.00 -11.83
C ALA A 195 -3.81 -9.69 -13.02
N LEU A 196 -3.31 -9.76 -14.26
CA LEU A 196 -4.13 -9.60 -15.46
C LEU A 196 -5.07 -10.80 -15.63
N GLN A 197 -4.57 -12.02 -15.45
CA GLN A 197 -5.38 -13.25 -15.53
C GLN A 197 -6.54 -13.20 -14.52
N TRP A 198 -6.27 -12.79 -13.28
CA TRP A 198 -7.30 -12.59 -12.28
C TRP A 198 -8.43 -11.65 -12.75
N THR A 199 -8.11 -10.56 -13.49
CA THR A 199 -9.14 -9.68 -14.06
C THR A 199 -9.96 -10.35 -15.16
N ILE A 200 -9.35 -11.28 -15.89
CA ILE A 200 -10.02 -12.06 -16.95
C ILE A 200 -10.98 -13.07 -16.32
N ASP A 201 -10.50 -13.83 -15.32
CA ASP A 201 -11.26 -14.88 -14.64
C ASP A 201 -12.50 -14.33 -13.92
N LEU A 202 -12.39 -13.13 -13.38
CA LEU A 202 -13.54 -12.42 -12.78
C LEU A 202 -14.48 -11.79 -13.81
N GLY A 203 -14.14 -11.78 -15.09
CA GLY A 203 -14.85 -11.00 -16.08
C GLY A 203 -14.82 -9.49 -15.81
N TRP A 204 -13.85 -9.04 -15.00
CA TRP A 204 -13.71 -7.63 -14.65
C TRP A 204 -13.21 -6.83 -15.85
N THR A 205 -14.12 -6.13 -16.50
CA THR A 205 -13.84 -5.30 -17.66
C THR A 205 -14.56 -3.97 -17.54
N THR A 206 -13.88 -2.93 -17.98
CA THR A 206 -14.45 -1.59 -18.17
C THR A 206 -14.36 -1.16 -19.64
N ALA A 207 -14.00 -2.09 -20.52
CA ALA A 207 -13.99 -1.87 -21.96
C ALA A 207 -15.40 -1.42 -22.43
N GLY A 208 -15.45 -0.27 -23.13
CA GLY A 208 -16.72 0.29 -23.59
C GLY A 208 -17.42 1.24 -22.58
N ARG A 209 -16.98 1.31 -21.34
CA ARG A 209 -17.42 2.37 -20.40
C ARG A 209 -16.59 3.65 -20.66
N ARG A 210 -17.23 4.72 -21.14
CA ARG A 210 -16.64 6.05 -21.33
C ARG A 210 -17.33 7.06 -20.44
#